data_70ae6ccfea82f123e7c70b0975ac8930
#
_entry.id   70ae6ccfea82f123e7c70b0975ac8930
#
_cell.length_a   1.000
_cell.length_b   1.000
_cell.length_c   1.000
_cell.angle_alpha   90.00
_cell.angle_beta   90.00
_cell.angle_gamma   90.00
#
_symmetry.space_group_name_H-M   'P 1'
#
loop_
_entity.id
_entity.type
_entity.pdbx_description
1 polymer ?
#
loop_
_entity_poly.entity_id
_entity_poly.type
_entity_poly.pdbx_seq_one_letter_code
_entity_poly.pdbx_strand_id
1 'polypeptide(L)'
;MAHSSSRALAVHFLCTLLLGGCRREAGRDPAAATEHPVPVTVQVVSLEDVPELRRLSADVMPWDVLPLSFKVGGRVMRLLVEEGDRVQAGQLVALLDSKDYKLVRDLAQTQVQALEPHLQRAAKLRGEAALPQARLDELQSKMDAARIQHQQARAQLSYAALRAPMAGVVLMRRVAVGDLVDPSRPVAVIADLRRVKVVLPVAQRDLHLFRKGMTLELVAAGVPQTFTGTVHHLPYAADPKTRTFPVTVEVRNDELALRAGMIVEARVLVARHRGFFVPLDAVSRDLGGRTRVLVVERDRAAEHAITLGPVFGERVLVSAGLRPDERVIVQGLPAVGDLVLVVQPGTPLSVVGRGSAAGIPERAAPLPARPATVR
;
A
#
# COMPACT_ATOMS: atom_id res chain seq x y z
N MET A 1 54.29 -5.67 -69.60
CA MET A 1 53.66 -5.11 -70.83
C MET A 1 53.15 -3.77 -70.44
N ALA A 2 53.89 -2.77 -70.67
CA ALA A 2 53.94 -1.88 -71.83
C ALA A 2 53.03 -0.70 -71.56
N HIS A 3 53.74 0.38 -71.30
CA HIS A 3 53.90 1.60 -72.12
C HIS A 3 52.71 2.57 -72.01
N SER A 4 52.83 3.88 -71.93
CA SER A 4 53.89 4.81 -72.35
C SER A 4 53.29 6.23 -72.08
N SER A 5 54.15 7.14 -71.49
CA SER A 5 54.57 8.40 -72.17
C SER A 5 53.44 9.38 -72.62
N SER A 6 53.50 10.68 -72.52
CA SER A 6 54.56 11.65 -72.62
C SER A 6 54.02 13.08 -72.71
N ARG A 7 54.80 14.08 -72.24
CA ARG A 7 55.01 15.44 -72.77
C ARG A 7 53.98 16.52 -72.56
N ALA A 8 54.22 17.52 -71.77
CA ALA A 8 55.05 18.71 -71.97
C ALA A 8 54.45 19.71 -72.97
N LEU A 9 54.17 20.93 -72.47
CA LEU A 9 54.68 22.14 -73.14
C LEU A 9 54.54 23.38 -72.24
N ALA A 10 55.62 24.07 -72.08
CA ALA A 10 55.75 25.37 -71.44
C ALA A 10 55.40 26.47 -72.44
N VAL A 11 54.82 27.58 -71.92
CA VAL A 11 54.94 28.92 -72.59
C VAL A 11 55.08 29.99 -71.52
N HIS A 12 56.20 30.71 -71.62
CA HIS A 12 56.63 31.96 -71.00
C HIS A 12 55.80 33.12 -71.48
N PHE A 13 55.54 34.13 -70.61
CA PHE A 13 55.57 35.58 -70.88
C PHE A 13 55.41 36.33 -69.56
N LEU A 14 56.31 36.98 -69.12
CA LEU A 14 57.15 38.15 -69.00
C LEU A 14 56.39 39.45 -68.74
N CYS A 15 56.85 40.12 -67.64
CA CYS A 15 56.84 41.57 -67.31
C CYS A 15 55.54 42.29 -67.02
N THR A 16 55.39 43.00 -65.89
CA THR A 16 56.05 44.29 -65.61
C THR A 16 55.81 44.74 -64.14
N LEU A 17 56.86 45.35 -63.59
CA LEU A 17 56.90 46.12 -62.34
C LEU A 17 55.79 47.19 -62.22
N LEU A 18 55.27 47.36 -61.03
CA LEU A 18 54.98 48.70 -60.45
C LEU A 18 55.03 48.64 -58.91
N LEU A 19 55.92 49.45 -58.36
CA LEU A 19 56.12 49.77 -56.96
C LEU A 19 54.88 50.46 -56.36
N GLY A 20 54.45 50.06 -55.12
CA GLY A 20 53.46 50.80 -54.41
C GLY A 20 53.24 50.30 -52.97
N GLY A 21 53.97 50.90 -52.01
CA GLY A 21 53.46 51.17 -50.71
C GLY A 21 53.41 50.06 -49.64
N CYS A 22 54.55 49.90 -48.93
CA CYS A 22 54.44 49.27 -47.54
C CYS A 22 53.51 50.04 -46.64
N ARG A 23 52.37 49.47 -46.36
CA ARG A 23 51.63 49.82 -45.18
C ARG A 23 51.73 48.64 -44.22
N ARG A 24 52.52 48.80 -43.15
CA ARG A 24 52.60 47.95 -42.02
C ARG A 24 51.22 47.99 -41.37
N GLU A 25 50.40 46.98 -41.58
CA GLU A 25 49.30 46.70 -40.68
C GLU A 25 49.88 46.24 -39.37
N ALA A 26 49.68 47.07 -38.34
CA ALA A 26 49.96 46.74 -36.96
C ALA A 26 49.18 45.45 -36.61
N GLY A 27 49.95 44.46 -36.14
CA GLY A 27 49.36 43.24 -35.60
C GLY A 27 48.24 43.60 -34.61
N ARG A 28 47.01 43.23 -34.94
CA ARG A 28 45.98 43.09 -33.96
C ARG A 28 46.37 41.88 -33.12
N ASP A 29 46.84 42.16 -31.91
CA ASP A 29 46.82 41.15 -30.87
C ASP A 29 45.43 40.51 -30.88
N PRO A 30 45.31 39.15 -30.85
CA PRO A 30 44.00 38.52 -30.63
C PRO A 30 43.50 39.04 -29.29
N ALA A 31 42.50 39.94 -29.34
CA ALA A 31 41.79 40.41 -28.16
C ALA A 31 41.49 39.15 -27.31
N ALA A 32 42.05 39.11 -26.13
CA ALA A 32 41.72 38.12 -25.14
C ALA A 32 40.18 38.05 -25.07
N ALA A 33 39.60 36.98 -25.57
CA ALA A 33 38.16 36.76 -25.48
C ALA A 33 37.81 36.81 -24.00
N THR A 34 37.08 37.85 -23.63
CA THR A 34 36.54 37.98 -22.25
C THR A 34 35.61 36.78 -22.06
N GLU A 35 36.13 35.73 -21.44
CA GLU A 35 35.30 34.55 -21.07
C GLU A 35 34.19 35.04 -20.12
N HIS A 36 32.99 35.12 -20.62
CA HIS A 36 31.84 35.44 -19.77
C HIS A 36 31.44 34.18 -19.02
N PRO A 37 31.45 34.21 -17.68
CA PRO A 37 31.08 33.03 -16.89
C PRO A 37 29.65 32.61 -17.17
N VAL A 38 29.43 31.34 -17.45
CA VAL A 38 28.10 30.75 -17.65
C VAL A 38 27.45 30.52 -16.28
N PRO A 39 26.25 31.09 -16.02
CA PRO A 39 25.58 30.85 -14.76
C PRO A 39 25.08 29.42 -14.67
N VAL A 40 25.41 28.74 -13.56
CA VAL A 40 25.02 27.35 -13.30
C VAL A 40 24.52 27.17 -11.89
N THR A 41 23.58 26.25 -11.71
CA THR A 41 23.18 25.76 -10.36
C THR A 41 23.88 24.46 -10.10
N VAL A 42 24.44 24.30 -8.91
CA VAL A 42 25.16 23.12 -8.51
C VAL A 42 24.48 22.42 -7.32
N GLN A 43 24.64 21.12 -7.26
CA GLN A 43 24.34 20.29 -6.10
C GLN A 43 25.67 19.67 -5.60
N VAL A 44 25.94 19.84 -4.30
CA VAL A 44 27.04 19.12 -3.66
C VAL A 44 26.61 17.69 -3.43
N VAL A 45 27.37 16.73 -3.92
CA VAL A 45 27.06 15.31 -3.74
C VAL A 45 27.67 14.78 -2.45
N SER A 46 26.84 14.17 -1.64
CA SER A 46 27.23 13.48 -0.42
C SER A 46 26.85 12.00 -0.50
N LEU A 47 27.51 11.19 0.32
CA LEU A 47 27.18 9.77 0.38
C LEU A 47 25.86 9.60 1.14
N GLU A 48 24.81 9.17 0.43
CA GLU A 48 23.49 8.93 0.95
C GLU A 48 23.19 7.42 1.05
N ASP A 49 22.35 7.03 2.02
CA ASP A 49 21.81 5.67 2.15
C ASP A 49 20.30 5.73 1.86
N VAL A 50 19.92 5.36 0.65
CA VAL A 50 18.53 5.44 0.18
C VAL A 50 17.90 4.05 0.16
N PRO A 51 16.77 3.85 0.88
CA PRO A 51 16.06 2.59 0.86
C PRO A 51 15.30 2.41 -0.46
N GLU A 52 15.44 1.26 -1.07
CA GLU A 52 14.56 0.81 -2.16
C GLU A 52 13.31 0.16 -1.55
N LEU A 53 12.19 0.84 -1.67
CA LEU A 53 10.90 0.37 -1.17
C LEU A 53 10.05 -0.14 -2.31
N ARG A 54 9.55 -1.37 -2.18
CA ARG A 54 8.52 -1.90 -3.06
C ARG A 54 7.16 -1.72 -2.43
N ARG A 55 6.22 -1.20 -3.19
CA ARG A 55 4.84 -1.01 -2.79
C ARG A 55 4.00 -2.17 -3.31
N LEU A 56 3.26 -2.81 -2.43
CA LEU A 56 2.40 -3.94 -2.75
C LEU A 56 1.00 -3.63 -2.25
N SER A 57 0.00 -3.73 -3.12
CA SER A 57 -1.41 -3.62 -2.72
C SER A 57 -1.86 -4.90 -2.06
N ALA A 58 -2.64 -4.78 -1.00
CA ALA A 58 -3.12 -5.90 -0.20
C ALA A 58 -4.54 -5.66 0.30
N ASP A 59 -5.28 -6.75 0.51
CA ASP A 59 -6.65 -6.71 0.99
C ASP A 59 -6.72 -6.85 2.51
N VAL A 60 -7.54 -6.01 3.15
CA VAL A 60 -7.85 -6.09 4.57
C VAL A 60 -8.99 -7.09 4.76
N MET A 61 -8.73 -8.13 5.53
CA MET A 61 -9.71 -9.14 5.92
C MET A 61 -9.89 -9.19 7.43
N PRO A 62 -11.07 -9.53 7.93
CA PRO A 62 -11.26 -9.79 9.36
C PRO A 62 -10.33 -10.92 9.81
N TRP A 63 -9.92 -10.90 11.09
CA TRP A 63 -9.15 -12.00 11.64
C TRP A 63 -9.97 -13.29 11.69
N ASP A 64 -11.13 -13.22 12.32
CA ASP A 64 -12.10 -14.30 12.38
C ASP A 64 -13.45 -13.83 11.84
N VAL A 65 -14.11 -14.70 11.09
CA VAL A 65 -15.46 -14.47 10.55
C VAL A 65 -16.33 -15.63 10.98
N LEU A 66 -17.44 -15.33 11.62
CA LEU A 66 -18.35 -16.33 12.13
C LEU A 66 -19.78 -16.10 11.61
N PRO A 67 -20.28 -16.98 10.74
CA PRO A 67 -21.69 -17.00 10.39
C PRO A 67 -22.52 -17.51 11.59
N LEU A 68 -23.53 -16.77 11.95
CA LEU A 68 -24.47 -17.12 13.01
C LEU A 68 -25.72 -17.74 12.41
N SER A 69 -26.03 -18.97 12.81
CA SER A 69 -27.27 -19.68 12.43
C SER A 69 -27.99 -20.17 13.67
N PHE A 70 -29.31 -20.29 13.59
CA PHE A 70 -30.06 -20.99 14.60
C PHE A 70 -29.79 -22.50 14.54
N LYS A 71 -29.86 -23.19 15.67
CA LYS A 71 -29.76 -24.65 15.72
C LYS A 71 -31.11 -25.37 15.47
N VAL A 72 -32.17 -24.58 15.39
CA VAL A 72 -33.56 -25.05 15.17
C VAL A 72 -34.22 -24.16 14.15
N GLY A 73 -35.24 -24.67 13.42
CA GLY A 73 -36.00 -23.92 12.44
C GLY A 73 -37.08 -23.07 13.08
N GLY A 74 -37.58 -22.08 12.38
CA GLY A 74 -38.69 -21.26 12.82
C GLY A 74 -38.79 -19.91 12.13
N ARG A 75 -39.82 -19.15 12.45
CA ARG A 75 -40.00 -17.79 11.95
C ARG A 75 -39.24 -16.80 12.83
N VAL A 76 -38.48 -15.91 12.21
CA VAL A 76 -37.80 -14.82 12.93
C VAL A 76 -38.81 -13.84 13.49
N MET A 77 -38.93 -13.80 14.81
CA MET A 77 -39.84 -12.91 15.52
C MET A 77 -39.23 -11.53 15.79
N ARG A 78 -37.94 -11.50 16.13
CA ARG A 78 -37.20 -10.25 16.42
C ARG A 78 -35.76 -10.39 15.96
N LEU A 79 -35.24 -9.28 15.44
CA LEU A 79 -33.87 -9.10 15.13
C LEU A 79 -33.38 -7.86 15.88
N LEU A 80 -32.33 -7.99 16.67
CA LEU A 80 -31.91 -7.01 17.69
C LEU A 80 -30.58 -6.34 17.32
N VAL A 81 -30.04 -6.62 16.12
CA VAL A 81 -28.79 -6.06 15.63
C VAL A 81 -28.94 -5.62 14.20
N GLU A 82 -28.18 -4.60 13.83
CA GLU A 82 -28.04 -4.10 12.47
C GLU A 82 -26.60 -4.27 11.96
N GLU A 83 -26.41 -4.08 10.65
CA GLU A 83 -25.06 -4.10 10.05
C GLU A 83 -24.24 -2.93 10.58
N GLY A 84 -23.02 -3.21 11.01
CA GLY A 84 -22.13 -2.24 11.66
C GLY A 84 -22.20 -2.23 13.19
N ASP A 85 -23.20 -2.87 13.80
CA ASP A 85 -23.34 -2.93 15.26
C ASP A 85 -22.19 -3.71 15.90
N ARG A 86 -21.74 -3.22 17.06
CA ARG A 86 -20.80 -3.94 17.92
C ARG A 86 -21.59 -4.87 18.84
N VAL A 87 -21.23 -6.12 18.89
CA VAL A 87 -21.84 -7.13 19.77
C VAL A 87 -20.83 -7.69 20.76
N GLN A 88 -21.32 -8.04 21.95
CA GLN A 88 -20.53 -8.70 22.99
C GLN A 88 -20.81 -10.21 22.99
N ALA A 89 -19.87 -11.00 23.53
CA ALA A 89 -20.11 -12.41 23.75
C ALA A 89 -21.34 -12.62 24.65
N GLY A 90 -22.25 -13.53 24.26
CA GLY A 90 -23.53 -13.79 24.94
C GLY A 90 -24.67 -12.83 24.59
N GLN A 91 -24.39 -11.73 23.89
CA GLN A 91 -25.45 -10.77 23.49
C GLN A 91 -26.49 -11.42 22.58
N LEU A 92 -27.77 -11.12 22.83
CA LEU A 92 -28.87 -11.63 22.03
C LEU A 92 -28.91 -10.91 20.67
N VAL A 93 -28.85 -11.71 19.58
CA VAL A 93 -28.83 -11.23 18.19
C VAL A 93 -30.23 -11.32 17.56
N ALA A 94 -30.90 -12.46 17.73
CA ALA A 94 -32.18 -12.71 17.10
C ALA A 94 -33.01 -13.70 17.93
N LEU A 95 -34.33 -13.65 17.76
CA LEU A 95 -35.31 -14.55 18.39
C LEU A 95 -36.19 -15.16 17.32
N LEU A 96 -36.42 -16.47 17.42
CA LEU A 96 -37.54 -17.15 16.73
C LEU A 96 -38.84 -17.04 17.49
N ASP A 97 -39.97 -17.24 16.80
CA ASP A 97 -41.24 -17.56 17.47
C ASP A 97 -41.03 -18.90 18.20
N SER A 98 -41.11 -18.82 19.53
CA SER A 98 -40.80 -19.96 20.41
C SER A 98 -42.04 -20.60 21.03
N LYS A 99 -43.24 -20.27 20.53
CA LYS A 99 -44.50 -20.76 21.11
C LYS A 99 -44.57 -22.28 21.12
N ASP A 100 -44.26 -22.92 19.99
CA ASP A 100 -44.34 -24.37 19.88
C ASP A 100 -43.27 -25.05 20.76
N TYR A 101 -42.05 -24.49 20.79
CA TYR A 101 -40.98 -24.98 21.65
C TYR A 101 -41.29 -24.87 23.13
N LYS A 102 -42.01 -23.80 23.55
CA LYS A 102 -42.51 -23.64 24.93
C LYS A 102 -43.54 -24.71 25.24
N LEU A 103 -44.53 -24.96 24.37
CA LEU A 103 -45.53 -25.99 24.56
C LEU A 103 -44.90 -27.38 24.72
N VAL A 104 -43.94 -27.74 23.88
CA VAL A 104 -43.23 -29.03 23.98
C VAL A 104 -42.47 -29.15 25.30
N ARG A 105 -41.76 -28.08 25.72
CA ARG A 105 -41.07 -28.04 27.04
C ARG A 105 -42.05 -28.19 28.20
N ASP A 106 -43.21 -27.48 28.16
CA ASP A 106 -44.20 -27.49 29.23
C ASP A 106 -44.90 -28.85 29.34
N LEU A 107 -45.17 -29.51 28.20
CA LEU A 107 -45.68 -30.87 28.18
C LEU A 107 -44.67 -31.86 28.82
N ALA A 108 -43.40 -31.80 28.44
CA ALA A 108 -42.39 -32.66 29.04
C ALA A 108 -42.17 -32.37 30.54
N GLN A 109 -42.26 -31.12 30.96
CA GLN A 109 -42.25 -30.73 32.39
C GLN A 109 -43.42 -31.32 33.15
N THR A 110 -44.63 -31.28 32.62
CA THR A 110 -45.84 -31.85 33.21
C THR A 110 -45.69 -33.36 33.42
N GLN A 111 -45.06 -34.06 32.47
CA GLN A 111 -44.79 -35.51 32.62
C GLN A 111 -43.84 -35.80 33.79
N VAL A 112 -42.78 -35.00 33.97
CA VAL A 112 -41.87 -35.11 35.11
C VAL A 112 -42.62 -34.89 36.41
N GLN A 113 -43.44 -33.81 36.48
CA GLN A 113 -44.23 -33.47 37.65
C GLN A 113 -45.30 -34.52 38.01
N ALA A 114 -45.87 -35.19 37.01
CA ALA A 114 -46.84 -36.27 37.24
C ALA A 114 -46.18 -37.54 37.80
N LEU A 115 -44.95 -37.86 37.38
CA LEU A 115 -44.23 -39.06 37.82
C LEU A 115 -43.59 -38.91 39.21
N GLU A 116 -43.21 -37.70 39.60
CA GLU A 116 -42.49 -37.44 40.84
C GLU A 116 -43.24 -37.91 42.12
N PRO A 117 -44.56 -37.62 42.32
CA PRO A 117 -45.29 -38.15 43.47
C PRO A 117 -45.44 -39.67 43.46
N HIS A 118 -45.49 -40.30 42.27
CA HIS A 118 -45.54 -41.76 42.14
C HIS A 118 -44.22 -42.39 42.60
N LEU A 119 -43.10 -41.83 42.20
CA LEU A 119 -41.79 -42.28 42.60
C LEU A 119 -41.56 -42.12 44.12
N GLN A 120 -41.96 -40.94 44.66
CA GLN A 120 -41.89 -40.69 46.13
C GLN A 120 -42.73 -41.68 46.94
N ARG A 121 -43.95 -41.98 46.51
CA ARG A 121 -44.81 -42.96 47.15
C ARG A 121 -44.20 -44.37 47.07
N ALA A 122 -43.71 -44.76 45.90
CA ALA A 122 -43.03 -46.06 45.69
C ALA A 122 -41.81 -46.22 46.60
N ALA A 123 -40.99 -45.15 46.73
CA ALA A 123 -39.83 -45.16 47.60
C ALA A 123 -40.18 -45.34 49.08
N LYS A 124 -41.30 -44.69 49.57
CA LYS A 124 -41.80 -44.90 50.92
C LYS A 124 -42.28 -46.34 51.15
N LEU A 125 -43.12 -46.90 50.25
CA LEU A 125 -43.62 -48.25 50.35
C LEU A 125 -42.48 -49.30 50.27
N ARG A 126 -41.40 -49.01 49.56
CA ARG A 126 -40.21 -49.83 49.55
C ARG A 126 -39.51 -49.84 50.90
N GLY A 127 -39.36 -48.70 51.55
CA GLY A 127 -38.82 -48.56 52.91
C GLY A 127 -39.60 -49.42 53.92
N GLU A 128 -40.91 -49.60 53.73
CA GLU A 128 -41.82 -50.41 54.50
C GLU A 128 -41.86 -51.91 54.05
N ALA A 129 -40.97 -52.33 53.13
CA ALA A 129 -40.91 -53.66 52.50
C ALA A 129 -42.21 -54.07 51.76
N ALA A 130 -43.12 -53.12 51.46
CA ALA A 130 -44.40 -53.39 50.84
C ALA A 130 -44.37 -53.32 49.28
N LEU A 131 -43.21 -53.01 48.68
CA LEU A 131 -43.06 -52.88 47.22
C LEU A 131 -41.83 -53.69 46.69
N PRO A 132 -41.97 -54.52 45.63
CA PRO A 132 -40.86 -55.18 44.98
C PRO A 132 -39.84 -54.20 44.41
N GLN A 133 -38.54 -54.48 44.51
CA GLN A 133 -37.43 -53.62 43.96
C GLN A 133 -37.61 -53.32 42.46
N ALA A 134 -37.98 -54.35 41.71
CA ALA A 134 -38.19 -54.20 40.25
C ALA A 134 -39.23 -53.12 39.90
N ARG A 135 -40.24 -52.90 40.75
CA ARG A 135 -41.26 -51.87 40.49
C ARG A 135 -40.72 -50.47 40.78
N LEU A 136 -39.86 -50.29 41.78
CA LEU A 136 -39.17 -49.04 42.06
C LEU A 136 -38.22 -48.69 40.90
N ASP A 137 -37.44 -49.69 40.44
CA ASP A 137 -36.49 -49.52 39.34
C ASP A 137 -37.20 -49.14 38.03
N GLU A 138 -38.38 -49.74 37.77
CA GLU A 138 -39.21 -49.37 36.61
C GLU A 138 -39.69 -47.90 36.71
N LEU A 139 -40.13 -47.43 37.87
CA LEU A 139 -40.58 -46.06 38.08
C LEU A 139 -39.43 -45.06 38.00
N GLN A 140 -38.25 -45.44 38.53
CA GLN A 140 -37.02 -44.65 38.35
C GLN A 140 -36.64 -44.49 36.89
N SER A 141 -36.63 -45.61 36.13
CA SER A 141 -36.33 -45.55 34.69
C SER A 141 -37.28 -44.70 33.91
N LYS A 142 -38.61 -44.72 34.26
CA LYS A 142 -39.63 -43.84 33.66
C LYS A 142 -39.39 -42.35 34.00
N MET A 143 -39.03 -42.08 35.26
CA MET A 143 -38.69 -40.71 35.70
C MET A 143 -37.46 -40.19 34.97
N ASP A 144 -36.41 -40.97 34.85
CA ASP A 144 -35.16 -40.57 34.17
C ASP A 144 -35.38 -40.32 32.67
N ALA A 145 -36.19 -41.15 31.99
CA ALA A 145 -36.62 -40.93 30.64
C ALA A 145 -37.40 -39.62 30.49
N ALA A 146 -38.37 -39.32 31.39
CA ALA A 146 -39.12 -38.06 31.37
C ALA A 146 -38.22 -36.85 31.62
N ARG A 147 -37.23 -36.95 32.52
CA ARG A 147 -36.25 -35.88 32.78
C ARG A 147 -35.38 -35.60 31.56
N ILE A 148 -34.89 -36.64 30.89
CA ILE A 148 -34.13 -36.51 29.67
C ILE A 148 -34.97 -35.81 28.60
N GLN A 149 -36.21 -36.21 28.40
CA GLN A 149 -37.12 -35.60 27.43
C GLN A 149 -37.37 -34.12 27.73
N HIS A 150 -37.58 -33.75 29.00
CA HIS A 150 -37.72 -32.37 29.42
C HIS A 150 -36.43 -31.56 29.17
N GLN A 151 -35.29 -32.13 29.50
CA GLN A 151 -33.99 -31.48 29.23
C GLN A 151 -33.79 -31.22 27.74
N GLN A 152 -34.13 -32.18 26.89
CA GLN A 152 -34.07 -32.04 25.43
C GLN A 152 -34.98 -30.93 24.91
N ALA A 153 -36.25 -30.90 25.39
CA ALA A 153 -37.21 -29.85 25.01
C ALA A 153 -36.77 -28.46 25.48
N ARG A 154 -36.19 -28.38 26.69
CA ARG A 154 -35.60 -27.13 27.21
C ARG A 154 -34.40 -26.67 26.38
N ALA A 155 -33.54 -27.58 25.92
CA ALA A 155 -32.41 -27.26 25.05
C ALA A 155 -32.92 -26.70 23.69
N GLN A 156 -33.92 -27.35 23.06
CA GLN A 156 -34.53 -26.90 21.82
C GLN A 156 -35.12 -25.49 21.97
N LEU A 157 -35.83 -25.21 23.05
CA LEU A 157 -36.33 -23.86 23.33
C LEU A 157 -35.21 -22.84 23.48
N SER A 158 -34.10 -23.22 24.12
CA SER A 158 -32.95 -22.31 24.26
C SER A 158 -32.30 -21.96 22.90
N TYR A 159 -32.36 -22.88 21.91
CA TYR A 159 -31.87 -22.66 20.57
C TYR A 159 -32.71 -21.70 19.73
N ALA A 160 -33.94 -21.38 20.15
CA ALA A 160 -34.76 -20.35 19.53
C ALA A 160 -34.25 -18.92 19.81
N ALA A 161 -33.25 -18.76 20.69
CA ALA A 161 -32.59 -17.51 20.98
C ALA A 161 -31.14 -17.55 20.44
N LEU A 162 -30.87 -16.80 19.38
CA LEU A 162 -29.55 -16.72 18.79
C LEU A 162 -28.69 -15.70 19.53
N ARG A 163 -27.58 -16.13 20.08
CA ARG A 163 -26.62 -15.28 20.79
C ARG A 163 -25.27 -15.26 20.08
N ALA A 164 -24.59 -14.13 20.18
CA ALA A 164 -23.22 -13.98 19.68
C ALA A 164 -22.26 -14.80 20.56
N PRO A 165 -21.48 -15.77 20.02
CA PRO A 165 -20.55 -16.55 20.83
C PRO A 165 -19.23 -15.82 21.14
N MET A 166 -18.95 -14.73 20.42
CA MET A 166 -17.78 -13.88 20.60
C MET A 166 -18.16 -12.40 20.46
N ALA A 167 -17.30 -11.52 20.96
CA ALA A 167 -17.41 -10.09 20.69
C ALA A 167 -16.94 -9.80 19.26
N GLY A 168 -17.57 -8.83 18.59
CA GLY A 168 -17.23 -8.46 17.22
C GLY A 168 -18.14 -7.39 16.64
N VAL A 169 -18.09 -7.24 15.33
CA VAL A 169 -18.94 -6.33 14.55
C VAL A 169 -19.80 -7.17 13.61
N VAL A 170 -21.07 -6.82 13.48
CA VAL A 170 -21.99 -7.43 12.50
C VAL A 170 -21.60 -6.92 11.11
N LEU A 171 -21.01 -7.80 10.27
CA LEU A 171 -20.59 -7.44 8.91
C LEU A 171 -21.80 -7.38 7.95
N MET A 172 -22.69 -8.35 8.08
CA MET A 172 -23.91 -8.40 7.25
C MET A 172 -25.02 -9.16 7.94
N ARG A 173 -26.24 -8.83 7.57
CA ARG A 173 -27.49 -9.44 7.97
C ARG A 173 -28.11 -10.13 6.75
N ARG A 174 -28.51 -11.40 6.90
CA ARG A 174 -28.99 -12.21 5.77
C ARG A 174 -30.49 -12.55 5.86
N VAL A 175 -31.16 -12.08 6.90
CA VAL A 175 -32.58 -12.36 7.16
C VAL A 175 -33.31 -11.11 7.67
N ALA A 176 -34.62 -11.09 7.50
CA ALA A 176 -35.54 -10.08 8.02
C ALA A 176 -36.48 -10.65 9.04
N VAL A 177 -37.12 -9.77 9.81
CA VAL A 177 -38.22 -10.16 10.72
C VAL A 177 -39.39 -10.71 9.89
N GLY A 178 -39.87 -11.88 10.26
CA GLY A 178 -40.94 -12.61 9.55
C GLY A 178 -40.41 -13.73 8.64
N ASP A 179 -39.10 -13.75 8.31
CA ASP A 179 -38.50 -14.82 7.51
C ASP A 179 -38.58 -16.17 8.22
N LEU A 180 -38.79 -17.22 7.42
CA LEU A 180 -38.63 -18.59 7.88
C LEU A 180 -37.18 -19.02 7.68
N VAL A 181 -36.58 -19.50 8.76
CA VAL A 181 -35.17 -19.93 8.75
C VAL A 181 -35.01 -21.37 9.22
N ASP A 182 -33.95 -22.00 8.78
CA ASP A 182 -33.52 -23.33 9.16
C ASP A 182 -32.04 -23.28 9.62
N PRO A 183 -31.50 -24.37 10.22
CA PRO A 183 -30.12 -24.40 10.71
C PRO A 183 -29.04 -24.17 9.65
N SER A 184 -29.32 -24.41 8.39
CA SER A 184 -28.36 -24.26 7.28
C SER A 184 -28.20 -22.80 6.83
N ARG A 185 -29.17 -21.94 7.15
CA ARG A 185 -29.21 -20.54 6.68
C ARG A 185 -28.60 -19.60 7.73
N PRO A 186 -27.47 -18.95 7.45
CA PRO A 186 -26.94 -17.93 8.35
C PRO A 186 -27.88 -16.73 8.48
N VAL A 187 -28.07 -16.25 9.70
CA VAL A 187 -28.88 -15.09 10.04
C VAL A 187 -28.10 -13.81 9.93
N ALA A 188 -26.88 -13.83 10.45
CA ALA A 188 -25.94 -12.73 10.45
C ALA A 188 -24.51 -13.27 10.35
N VAL A 189 -23.58 -12.39 9.98
CA VAL A 189 -22.16 -12.69 10.01
C VAL A 189 -21.49 -11.69 10.94
N ILE A 190 -20.80 -12.18 11.95
CA ILE A 190 -19.99 -11.35 12.86
C ILE A 190 -18.51 -11.59 12.61
N ALA A 191 -17.70 -10.56 12.87
CA ALA A 191 -16.25 -10.66 12.74
C ALA A 191 -15.52 -9.91 13.85
N ASP A 192 -14.37 -10.43 14.27
CA ASP A 192 -13.43 -9.65 15.08
C ASP A 192 -12.62 -8.75 14.15
N LEU A 193 -12.80 -7.43 14.30
CA LEU A 193 -12.09 -6.39 13.56
C LEU A 193 -11.03 -5.65 14.39
N ARG A 194 -10.86 -5.97 15.69
CA ARG A 194 -9.80 -5.37 16.53
C ARG A 194 -8.41 -5.84 16.10
N ARG A 195 -8.36 -7.01 15.49
CA ARG A 195 -7.24 -7.51 14.73
C ARG A 195 -7.70 -7.80 13.31
N VAL A 196 -6.92 -7.38 12.35
CA VAL A 196 -7.21 -7.68 10.94
C VAL A 196 -6.02 -8.39 10.32
N LYS A 197 -6.29 -9.20 9.34
CA LYS A 197 -5.26 -9.79 8.49
C LYS A 197 -5.23 -9.04 7.17
N VAL A 198 -4.04 -8.59 6.83
CA VAL A 198 -3.75 -8.00 5.53
C VAL A 198 -3.10 -9.08 4.69
N VAL A 199 -3.73 -9.41 3.56
CA VAL A 199 -3.28 -10.49 2.67
C VAL A 199 -2.57 -9.86 1.48
N LEU A 200 -1.25 -10.04 1.40
CA LEU A 200 -0.40 -9.54 0.33
C LEU A 200 -0.20 -10.61 -0.73
N PRO A 201 -0.62 -10.38 -1.98
CA PRO A 201 -0.32 -11.26 -3.10
C PRO A 201 1.13 -11.06 -3.56
N VAL A 202 2.05 -11.86 -3.03
CA VAL A 202 3.49 -11.74 -3.30
C VAL A 202 3.90 -12.63 -4.47
N ALA A 203 4.58 -12.06 -5.47
CA ALA A 203 5.13 -12.84 -6.57
C ALA A 203 6.29 -13.73 -6.09
N GLN A 204 6.50 -14.87 -6.74
CA GLN A 204 7.56 -15.83 -6.37
C GLN A 204 8.95 -15.18 -6.23
N ARG A 205 9.30 -14.28 -7.16
CA ARG A 205 10.60 -13.58 -7.14
C ARG A 205 10.82 -12.71 -5.91
N ASP A 206 9.73 -12.25 -5.27
CA ASP A 206 9.77 -11.32 -4.14
C ASP A 206 9.56 -12.03 -2.79
N LEU A 207 9.25 -13.33 -2.81
CA LEU A 207 8.93 -14.08 -1.59
C LEU A 207 10.11 -14.13 -0.61
N HIS A 208 11.33 -14.11 -1.12
CA HIS A 208 12.57 -14.13 -0.31
C HIS A 208 12.74 -12.86 0.55
N LEU A 209 12.03 -11.77 0.23
CA LEU A 209 12.05 -10.52 0.99
C LEU A 209 11.27 -10.64 2.30
N PHE A 210 10.39 -11.64 2.42
CA PHE A 210 9.51 -11.80 3.57
C PHE A 210 10.02 -12.86 4.52
N ARG A 211 9.87 -12.60 5.81
CA ARG A 211 10.16 -13.56 6.90
C ARG A 211 9.07 -13.48 7.94
N LYS A 212 8.74 -14.61 8.57
CA LYS A 212 7.80 -14.63 9.69
C LYS A 212 8.32 -13.74 10.82
N GLY A 213 7.44 -12.91 11.39
CA GLY A 213 7.80 -11.92 12.41
C GLY A 213 8.35 -10.59 11.87
N MET A 214 8.54 -10.46 10.55
CA MET A 214 8.95 -9.20 9.93
C MET A 214 7.87 -8.14 10.09
N THR A 215 8.28 -6.93 10.42
CA THR A 215 7.38 -5.77 10.53
C THR A 215 7.30 -5.03 9.21
N LEU A 216 6.09 -4.65 8.81
CA LEU A 216 5.78 -3.89 7.60
C LEU A 216 5.00 -2.63 7.94
N GLU A 217 5.26 -1.59 7.19
CA GLU A 217 4.48 -0.36 7.19
C GLU A 217 3.33 -0.48 6.18
N LEU A 218 2.11 -0.13 6.61
CA LEU A 218 0.89 -0.25 5.84
C LEU A 218 0.16 1.09 5.81
N VAL A 219 -0.24 1.53 4.64
CA VAL A 219 -0.95 2.78 4.43
C VAL A 219 -2.29 2.47 3.76
N ALA A 220 -3.39 2.91 4.36
CA ALA A 220 -4.72 2.78 3.78
C ALA A 220 -5.13 4.09 3.11
N ALA A 221 -5.67 4.02 1.89
CA ALA A 221 -6.18 5.22 1.21
C ALA A 221 -7.34 5.83 2.00
N GLY A 222 -7.30 7.14 2.23
CA GLY A 222 -8.33 7.86 2.99
C GLY A 222 -8.25 7.74 4.51
N VAL A 223 -7.25 7.01 5.04
CA VAL A 223 -6.97 6.95 6.48
C VAL A 223 -5.62 7.64 6.73
N PRO A 224 -5.57 8.73 7.52
CA PRO A 224 -4.35 9.55 7.66
C PRO A 224 -3.24 8.86 8.43
N GLN A 225 -3.57 7.83 9.22
CA GLN A 225 -2.58 7.11 10.02
C GLN A 225 -1.91 5.97 9.25
N THR A 226 -0.65 5.73 9.57
CA THR A 226 0.11 4.58 9.11
C THR A 226 -0.05 3.44 10.13
N PHE A 227 -0.25 2.23 9.62
CA PHE A 227 -0.37 1.04 10.44
C PHE A 227 0.93 0.23 10.40
N THR A 228 1.23 -0.41 11.50
CA THR A 228 2.33 -1.36 11.60
C THR A 228 1.75 -2.77 11.66
N GLY A 229 2.17 -3.62 10.73
CA GLY A 229 1.77 -5.02 10.69
C GLY A 229 2.95 -5.97 10.84
N THR A 230 2.70 -7.16 11.38
CA THR A 230 3.71 -8.21 11.52
C THR A 230 3.36 -9.38 10.63
N VAL A 231 4.31 -9.89 9.85
CA VAL A 231 4.14 -11.08 9.02
C VAL A 231 3.85 -12.29 9.91
N HIS A 232 2.59 -12.73 9.89
CA HIS A 232 2.11 -13.86 10.70
C HIS A 232 2.32 -15.20 10.01
N HIS A 233 2.01 -15.27 8.71
CA HIS A 233 2.09 -16.51 7.95
C HIS A 233 2.68 -16.29 6.56
N LEU A 234 3.60 -17.20 6.19
CA LEU A 234 4.17 -17.32 4.85
C LEU A 234 3.68 -18.64 4.26
N PRO A 235 2.91 -18.62 3.17
CA PRO A 235 2.38 -19.85 2.57
C PRO A 235 3.48 -20.63 1.85
N TYR A 236 3.33 -21.97 1.86
CA TYR A 236 4.20 -22.88 1.10
C TYR A 236 3.67 -23.17 -0.31
N ALA A 237 2.44 -22.74 -0.62
CA ALA A 237 1.83 -22.92 -1.91
C ALA A 237 1.31 -21.58 -2.46
N ALA A 238 1.44 -21.39 -3.76
CA ALA A 238 0.84 -20.26 -4.45
C ALA A 238 -0.65 -20.48 -4.66
N ASP A 239 -1.42 -19.40 -4.67
CA ASP A 239 -2.80 -19.43 -5.12
C ASP A 239 -2.82 -19.77 -6.63
N PRO A 240 -3.54 -20.83 -7.04
CA PRO A 240 -3.56 -21.30 -8.43
C PRO A 240 -4.19 -20.30 -9.40
N LYS A 241 -5.07 -19.41 -8.92
CA LYS A 241 -5.75 -18.41 -9.74
C LYS A 241 -4.86 -17.20 -10.01
N THR A 242 -4.21 -16.68 -8.98
CA THR A 242 -3.39 -15.47 -9.06
C THR A 242 -1.91 -15.76 -9.31
N ARG A 243 -1.45 -17.00 -9.09
CA ARG A 243 -0.06 -17.43 -9.14
C ARG A 243 0.85 -16.63 -8.19
N THR A 244 0.27 -16.10 -7.12
CA THR A 244 0.98 -15.38 -6.07
C THR A 244 0.93 -16.14 -4.75
N PHE A 245 1.82 -15.80 -3.83
CA PHE A 245 1.85 -16.35 -2.49
C PHE A 245 1.12 -15.39 -1.56
N PRO A 246 -0.03 -15.79 -0.96
CA PRO A 246 -0.81 -14.91 -0.07
C PRO A 246 -0.14 -14.77 1.31
N VAL A 247 0.82 -13.88 1.43
CA VAL A 247 1.48 -13.56 2.69
C VAL A 247 0.50 -12.86 3.61
N THR A 248 0.30 -13.41 4.82
CA THR A 248 -0.64 -12.85 5.80
C THR A 248 0.11 -12.02 6.83
N VAL A 249 -0.29 -10.77 6.96
CA VAL A 249 0.21 -9.80 7.92
C VAL A 249 -0.86 -9.52 8.97
N GLU A 250 -0.52 -9.66 10.23
CA GLU A 250 -1.39 -9.30 11.37
C GLU A 250 -1.24 -7.81 11.67
N VAL A 251 -2.36 -7.12 11.79
CA VAL A 251 -2.42 -5.69 12.11
C VAL A 251 -3.37 -5.46 13.26
N ARG A 252 -2.93 -4.71 14.28
CA ARG A 252 -3.80 -4.21 15.35
C ARG A 252 -4.66 -3.08 14.82
N ASN A 253 -5.95 -3.12 15.16
CA ASN A 253 -6.96 -2.19 14.67
C ASN A 253 -7.94 -1.83 15.80
N ASP A 254 -7.41 -1.38 16.93
CA ASP A 254 -8.19 -1.13 18.15
C ASP A 254 -9.25 -0.04 17.93
N GLU A 255 -8.99 0.94 17.09
CA GLU A 255 -9.91 2.03 16.73
C GLU A 255 -10.90 1.64 15.61
N LEU A 256 -10.79 0.44 15.04
CA LEU A 256 -11.60 -0.04 13.91
C LEU A 256 -11.51 0.86 12.65
N ALA A 257 -10.39 1.55 12.47
CA ALA A 257 -10.14 2.41 11.33
C ALA A 257 -10.01 1.61 10.03
N LEU A 258 -9.42 0.42 10.09
CA LEU A 258 -9.39 -0.53 8.98
C LEU A 258 -10.68 -1.34 8.94
N ARG A 259 -11.35 -1.33 7.79
CA ARG A 259 -12.56 -2.11 7.55
C ARG A 259 -12.28 -3.28 6.62
N ALA A 260 -13.04 -4.35 6.75
CA ALA A 260 -12.98 -5.48 5.84
C ALA A 260 -13.25 -5.03 4.40
N GLY A 261 -12.44 -5.51 3.45
CA GLY A 261 -12.54 -5.13 2.04
C GLY A 261 -11.81 -3.84 1.66
N MET A 262 -11.18 -3.12 2.61
CA MET A 262 -10.27 -2.02 2.27
C MET A 262 -9.01 -2.55 1.60
N ILE A 263 -8.44 -1.73 0.71
CA ILE A 263 -7.12 -1.97 0.11
C ILE A 263 -6.11 -1.11 0.87
N VAL A 264 -4.99 -1.71 1.22
CA VAL A 264 -3.83 -1.06 1.83
C VAL A 264 -2.59 -1.25 0.98
N GLU A 265 -1.69 -0.28 1.03
CA GLU A 265 -0.37 -0.37 0.43
C GLU A 265 0.64 -0.79 1.49
N ALA A 266 1.30 -1.93 1.28
CA ALA A 266 2.41 -2.38 2.10
C ALA A 266 3.73 -1.91 1.52
N ARG A 267 4.58 -1.29 2.33
CA ARG A 267 5.93 -0.85 1.97
C ARG A 267 6.95 -1.87 2.44
N VAL A 268 7.62 -2.49 1.49
CA VAL A 268 8.60 -3.56 1.74
C VAL A 268 9.98 -3.08 1.36
N LEU A 269 10.92 -3.12 2.30
CA LEU A 269 12.32 -2.82 2.03
C LEU A 269 12.94 -3.94 1.21
N VAL A 270 13.34 -3.63 -0.02
CA VAL A 270 14.00 -4.57 -0.95
C VAL A 270 15.51 -4.55 -0.76
N ALA A 271 16.09 -3.36 -0.75
CA ALA A 271 17.52 -3.12 -0.64
C ALA A 271 17.80 -1.74 -0.04
N ARG A 272 19.02 -1.52 0.42
CA ARG A 272 19.56 -0.20 0.72
C ARG A 272 20.69 0.09 -0.26
N HIS A 273 20.63 1.24 -0.87
CA HIS A 273 21.62 1.68 -1.84
C HIS A 273 22.44 2.83 -1.25
N ARG A 274 23.71 2.59 -1.06
CA ARG A 274 24.64 3.61 -0.57
C ARG A 274 25.46 4.13 -1.73
N GLY A 275 25.40 5.45 -1.97
CA GLY A 275 26.14 6.07 -3.05
C GLY A 275 25.78 7.54 -3.23
N PHE A 276 26.19 8.11 -4.36
CA PHE A 276 25.90 9.49 -4.72
C PHE A 276 24.62 9.53 -5.56
N PHE A 277 23.69 10.41 -5.20
CA PHE A 277 22.43 10.55 -5.93
C PHE A 277 22.41 11.92 -6.62
N VAL A 278 22.22 11.89 -7.92
CA VAL A 278 22.12 13.10 -8.75
C VAL A 278 20.76 13.16 -9.45
N PRO A 279 20.21 14.35 -9.71
CA PRO A 279 19.02 14.50 -10.54
C PRO A 279 19.25 13.88 -11.93
N LEU A 280 18.22 13.27 -12.51
CA LEU A 280 18.30 12.71 -13.86
C LEU A 280 18.66 13.77 -14.91
N ASP A 281 18.20 15.01 -14.71
CA ASP A 281 18.45 16.13 -15.60
C ASP A 281 19.93 16.58 -15.62
N ALA A 282 20.71 16.24 -14.58
CA ALA A 282 22.13 16.49 -14.53
C ALA A 282 22.97 15.49 -15.33
N VAL A 283 22.35 14.39 -15.78
CA VAL A 283 23.01 13.32 -16.49
C VAL A 283 22.90 13.53 -17.99
N SER A 284 24.04 13.53 -18.68
CA SER A 284 24.10 13.66 -20.13
C SER A 284 24.89 12.49 -20.76
N ARG A 285 24.83 12.36 -22.07
CA ARG A 285 25.67 11.43 -22.83
C ARG A 285 26.63 12.17 -23.74
N ASP A 286 27.86 11.70 -23.82
CA ASP A 286 28.82 12.20 -24.78
C ASP A 286 28.49 11.72 -26.20
N LEU A 287 29.25 12.22 -27.21
CA LEU A 287 29.11 11.79 -28.61
C LEU A 287 29.42 10.30 -28.82
N GLY A 288 30.14 9.68 -27.91
CA GLY A 288 30.45 8.23 -27.91
C GLY A 288 29.39 7.39 -27.18
N GLY A 289 28.32 8.03 -26.67
CA GLY A 289 27.23 7.35 -25.95
C GLY A 289 27.55 7.03 -24.48
N ARG A 290 28.68 7.46 -23.92
CA ARG A 290 29.07 7.27 -22.52
C ARG A 290 28.32 8.27 -21.65
N THR A 291 27.85 7.79 -20.50
CA THR A 291 27.13 8.63 -19.52
C THR A 291 28.13 9.48 -18.76
N ARG A 292 27.78 10.78 -18.62
CA ARG A 292 28.60 11.77 -17.94
C ARG A 292 27.76 12.76 -17.13
N VAL A 293 28.38 13.43 -16.19
CA VAL A 293 27.90 14.64 -15.52
C VAL A 293 28.94 15.75 -15.67
N LEU A 294 28.47 16.99 -15.57
CA LEU A 294 29.35 18.14 -15.47
C LEU A 294 29.55 18.51 -14.01
N VAL A 295 30.79 18.72 -13.60
CA VAL A 295 31.16 19.15 -12.26
C VAL A 295 31.91 20.48 -12.32
N VAL A 296 31.91 21.22 -11.21
CA VAL A 296 32.68 22.46 -11.13
C VAL A 296 34.03 22.17 -10.48
N GLU A 297 35.11 22.27 -11.30
CA GLU A 297 36.48 22.22 -10.84
C GLU A 297 37.20 23.54 -11.11
N ARG A 298 37.76 24.19 -10.07
CA ARG A 298 38.47 25.45 -10.17
C ARG A 298 37.71 26.52 -10.98
N ASP A 299 36.41 26.63 -10.71
CA ASP A 299 35.44 27.53 -11.35
C ASP A 299 35.25 27.31 -12.87
N ARG A 300 35.59 26.14 -13.37
CA ARG A 300 35.32 25.69 -14.73
C ARG A 300 34.48 24.42 -14.74
N ALA A 301 33.72 24.24 -15.82
CA ALA A 301 32.96 23.00 -16.04
C ALA A 301 33.93 21.89 -16.50
N ALA A 302 33.98 20.82 -15.73
CA ALA A 302 34.72 19.59 -16.06
C ALA A 302 33.76 18.42 -16.29
N GLU A 303 34.16 17.50 -17.17
CA GLU A 303 33.36 16.32 -17.48
C GLU A 303 33.83 15.12 -16.66
N HIS A 304 32.95 14.49 -15.93
CA HIS A 304 33.21 13.23 -15.26
C HIS A 304 32.37 12.11 -15.87
N ALA A 305 33.03 11.08 -16.39
CA ALA A 305 32.37 9.86 -16.84
C ALA A 305 31.84 9.09 -15.60
N ILE A 306 30.58 8.73 -15.65
CA ILE A 306 29.94 8.06 -14.54
C ILE A 306 29.31 6.73 -14.94
N THR A 307 29.15 5.84 -13.96
CA THR A 307 28.38 4.60 -14.09
C THR A 307 27.07 4.75 -13.30
N LEU A 308 25.96 4.56 -14.01
CA LEU A 308 24.63 4.66 -13.39
C LEU A 308 24.24 3.34 -12.71
N GLY A 309 23.54 3.47 -11.59
CA GLY A 309 22.81 2.43 -10.91
C GLY A 309 21.29 2.59 -11.06
N PRO A 310 20.49 2.08 -10.11
CA PRO A 310 19.04 2.22 -10.09
C PRO A 310 18.57 3.68 -10.01
N VAL A 311 17.37 3.92 -10.56
CA VAL A 311 16.70 5.23 -10.53
C VAL A 311 15.72 5.26 -9.36
N PHE A 312 15.70 6.37 -8.60
CA PHE A 312 14.85 6.61 -7.44
C PHE A 312 14.05 7.91 -7.63
N GLY A 313 12.84 7.80 -8.19
CA GLY A 313 12.03 8.96 -8.56
C GLY A 313 12.74 9.83 -9.60
N GLU A 314 13.07 11.07 -9.24
CA GLU A 314 13.76 12.04 -10.11
C GLU A 314 15.30 11.99 -9.99
N ARG A 315 15.83 11.10 -9.16
CA ARG A 315 17.28 10.95 -8.91
C ARG A 315 17.78 9.59 -9.36
N VAL A 316 19.04 9.52 -9.76
CA VAL A 316 19.71 8.28 -10.12
C VAL A 316 20.94 8.08 -9.24
N LEU A 317 21.16 6.81 -8.85
CA LEU A 317 22.36 6.41 -8.14
C LEU A 317 23.56 6.44 -9.11
N VAL A 318 24.63 7.08 -8.72
CA VAL A 318 25.93 7.00 -9.40
C VAL A 318 26.78 5.98 -8.64
N SER A 319 27.06 4.85 -9.31
CA SER A 319 27.83 3.75 -8.72
C SER A 319 29.35 3.99 -8.76
N ALA A 320 29.82 4.78 -9.73
CA ALA A 320 31.23 5.14 -9.88
C ALA A 320 31.38 6.42 -10.70
N GLY A 321 32.50 7.14 -10.49
CA GLY A 321 32.89 8.33 -11.26
C GLY A 321 32.68 9.65 -10.51
N LEU A 322 32.14 9.67 -9.28
CA LEU A 322 32.04 10.84 -8.41
C LEU A 322 32.80 10.64 -7.11
N ARG A 323 33.21 11.75 -6.49
CA ARG A 323 33.84 11.79 -5.18
C ARG A 323 32.96 12.56 -4.18
N PRO A 324 33.13 12.35 -2.87
CA PRO A 324 32.45 13.17 -1.87
C PRO A 324 32.76 14.66 -2.07
N ASP A 325 31.75 15.49 -1.81
CA ASP A 325 31.81 16.95 -1.85
C ASP A 325 32.03 17.58 -3.23
N GLU A 326 31.96 16.79 -4.31
CA GLU A 326 31.97 17.34 -5.66
C GLU A 326 30.70 18.15 -5.95
N ARG A 327 30.86 19.24 -6.71
CA ARG A 327 29.78 20.15 -7.10
C ARG A 327 29.28 19.76 -8.51
N VAL A 328 28.21 18.98 -8.57
CA VAL A 328 27.59 18.57 -9.85
C VAL A 328 26.67 19.69 -10.35
N ILE A 329 26.80 20.04 -11.62
CA ILE A 329 25.95 21.03 -12.28
C ILE A 329 24.58 20.38 -12.57
N VAL A 330 23.54 20.97 -11.99
CA VAL A 330 22.15 20.45 -12.15
C VAL A 330 21.32 21.33 -13.08
N GLN A 331 21.68 22.61 -13.24
CA GLN A 331 21.05 23.51 -14.20
C GLN A 331 22.11 24.43 -14.83
N GLY A 332 21.92 24.76 -16.11
CA GLY A 332 22.85 25.51 -16.96
C GLY A 332 23.36 24.62 -18.09
N LEU A 333 23.91 25.25 -19.13
CA LEU A 333 24.43 24.57 -20.33
C LEU A 333 25.87 25.04 -20.64
N PRO A 334 26.82 24.87 -19.70
CA PRO A 334 28.20 25.19 -19.99
C PRO A 334 28.82 24.10 -20.90
N ALA A 335 29.72 24.51 -21.80
CA ALA A 335 30.58 23.57 -22.46
C ALA A 335 31.74 23.15 -21.54
N VAL A 336 32.37 22.01 -21.83
CA VAL A 336 33.53 21.55 -21.06
C VAL A 336 34.64 22.57 -21.18
N GLY A 337 35.15 23.04 -20.04
CA GLY A 337 36.19 24.08 -19.96
C GLY A 337 35.67 25.49 -19.76
N ASP A 338 34.39 25.75 -19.93
CA ASP A 338 33.81 27.07 -19.72
C ASP A 338 33.96 27.52 -18.25
N LEU A 339 34.26 28.82 -18.09
CA LEU A 339 34.20 29.46 -16.79
C LEU A 339 32.73 29.48 -16.31
N VAL A 340 32.47 29.06 -15.09
CA VAL A 340 31.11 28.99 -14.56
C VAL A 340 30.93 29.89 -13.34
N LEU A 341 29.74 30.52 -13.26
CA LEU A 341 29.30 31.27 -12.09
C LEU A 341 28.23 30.45 -11.36
N VAL A 342 28.55 30.00 -10.15
CA VAL A 342 27.61 29.25 -9.32
C VAL A 342 26.54 30.18 -8.77
N VAL A 343 25.27 29.92 -9.09
CA VAL A 343 24.10 30.68 -8.66
C VAL A 343 23.28 29.82 -7.70
N GLN A 344 22.66 30.44 -6.69
CA GLN A 344 21.84 29.70 -5.74
C GLN A 344 20.59 29.09 -6.39
N PRO A 345 20.12 27.94 -5.92
CA PRO A 345 18.88 27.32 -6.41
C PRO A 345 17.69 28.28 -6.28
N GLY A 346 16.91 28.41 -7.37
CA GLY A 346 15.73 29.28 -7.41
C GLY A 346 15.98 30.66 -8.06
N THR A 347 17.21 31.02 -8.39
CA THR A 347 17.49 32.24 -9.17
C THR A 347 17.31 31.93 -10.68
N PRO A 348 16.44 32.62 -11.41
CA PRO A 348 16.28 32.37 -12.85
C PRO A 348 17.58 32.70 -13.58
N LEU A 349 18.14 31.69 -14.26
CA LEU A 349 19.43 31.83 -14.99
C LEU A 349 19.44 32.89 -16.08
N SER A 350 18.28 33.40 -16.49
CA SER A 350 18.11 34.47 -17.51
C SER A 350 18.48 35.86 -17.00
N VAL A 351 18.64 36.08 -15.70
CA VAL A 351 18.86 37.42 -15.11
C VAL A 351 20.37 37.78 -15.04
N VAL A 352 21.28 36.83 -15.13
CA VAL A 352 22.73 37.07 -14.91
C VAL A 352 23.48 37.47 -16.19
N GLY A 353 22.85 37.49 -17.34
CA GLY A 353 23.51 37.68 -18.65
C GLY A 353 23.30 39.01 -19.37
N ARG A 354 22.71 40.04 -18.77
CA ARG A 354 22.59 41.39 -19.41
C ARG A 354 23.16 42.47 -18.52
N GLY A 355 24.46 42.62 -18.57
CA GLY A 355 25.10 43.85 -18.20
C GLY A 355 24.75 44.94 -19.23
N SER A 356 24.05 45.95 -18.78
CA SER A 356 24.01 47.32 -19.26
C SER A 356 24.16 47.59 -20.76
N ALA A 357 23.05 47.69 -21.46
CA ALA A 357 22.94 48.59 -22.60
C ALA A 357 21.88 49.63 -22.28
N ALA A 358 22.32 50.86 -22.24
CA ALA A 358 21.54 52.06 -21.91
C ALA A 358 20.37 52.32 -22.84
N GLY A 359 19.24 52.72 -22.25
CA GLY A 359 18.36 53.73 -22.81
C GLY A 359 17.45 53.34 -23.97
N ILE A 360 16.23 52.83 -23.63
CA ILE A 360 15.06 53.11 -24.47
C ILE A 360 13.89 53.46 -23.52
N PRO A 361 13.15 54.56 -23.76
CA PRO A 361 12.19 55.10 -22.81
C PRO A 361 10.87 54.29 -22.79
N GLU A 362 10.36 54.23 -21.62
CA GLU A 362 9.05 53.77 -21.20
C GLU A 362 7.92 54.38 -22.08
N ARG A 363 7.10 53.55 -22.71
CA ARG A 363 5.82 53.99 -23.28
C ARG A 363 4.67 53.07 -22.85
N ALA A 364 3.79 53.73 -22.12
CA ALA A 364 2.34 53.57 -22.04
C ALA A 364 1.76 52.29 -21.39
N ALA A 365 1.10 52.53 -20.29
CA ALA A 365 0.19 51.63 -19.57
C ALA A 365 -0.97 51.11 -20.45
N PRO A 366 -1.46 49.87 -20.22
CA PRO A 366 -2.71 49.42 -20.82
C PRO A 366 -3.94 49.86 -20.01
N LEU A 367 -4.97 50.25 -20.76
CA LEU A 367 -6.30 50.61 -20.34
C LEU A 367 -7.03 49.50 -19.58
N PRO A 368 -7.97 49.81 -18.66
CA PRO A 368 -8.69 48.83 -17.87
C PRO A 368 -9.77 48.11 -18.68
N ALA A 369 -9.90 46.81 -18.43
CA ALA A 369 -10.92 45.94 -19.01
C ALA A 369 -12.33 46.29 -18.47
N ARG A 370 -13.31 46.32 -19.37
CA ARG A 370 -14.75 46.49 -19.10
C ARG A 370 -15.33 45.19 -18.48
N PRO A 371 -16.31 45.29 -17.59
CA PRO A 371 -16.98 44.12 -17.02
C PRO A 371 -17.97 43.49 -18.02
N ALA A 372 -17.95 42.15 -18.10
CA ALA A 372 -18.92 41.37 -18.85
C ALA A 372 -20.22 41.24 -18.09
N THR A 373 -21.30 41.62 -18.76
CA THR A 373 -22.70 41.52 -18.31
C THR A 373 -23.17 40.05 -18.43
N VAL A 374 -23.78 39.57 -17.37
CA VAL A 374 -24.50 38.32 -17.27
C VAL A 374 -25.76 38.32 -18.15
N ARG A 375 -26.00 37.24 -18.86
CA ARG A 375 -27.33 36.67 -19.13
C ARG A 375 -27.25 35.14 -18.99
#